data_ee14c8f8095a50d07a1fbd0f672583ca
#
_entry.id   ee14c8f8095a50d07a1fbd0f672583ca
#
_cell.length_a   1.000
_cell.length_b   1.000
_cell.length_c   1.000
_cell.angle_alpha   90.00
_cell.angle_beta   90.00
_cell.angle_gamma   90.00
#
_symmetry.space_group_name_H-M   'P 1'
#
loop_
_entity.id
_entity.type
_entity.pdbx_description
1 polymer ?
#
loop_
_entity_poly.entity_id
_entity_poly.type
_entity_poly.pdbx_seq_one_letter_code
_entity_poly.pdbx_strand_id
1 'polypeptide(L)'
;QADLSTLDAAAIKTYLENGGHLFVTTDLTVSTPNLDALLAEYGMTRQEGLVIENDSNYYAYRYPQTYLLPSLSSNDITAGITDGMYVFTPVAQGIMKGDSTDDLTLTTLLSTSSTAYAMQDYAEATTAEQGANDPNGPFNIAVAASNSATGAKVVWVNCPNMLNSQMN
;
A
#
# COMPACT_ATOMS: atom_id res chain seq x y z
N GLN A 1 12.66 -11.76 0.44
CA GLN A 1 12.64 -10.50 -0.29
C GLN A 1 13.90 -9.71 0.08
N ALA A 2 14.43 -8.88 -0.81
CA ALA A 2 15.59 -8.02 -0.58
C ALA A 2 15.35 -6.70 -1.33
N ASP A 3 16.08 -5.62 -0.93
CA ASP A 3 16.03 -4.35 -1.65
C ASP A 3 16.65 -4.47 -3.05
N LEU A 4 16.31 -3.53 -3.91
CA LEU A 4 16.97 -3.34 -5.20
C LEU A 4 18.44 -2.91 -5.00
N SER A 5 19.32 -3.32 -5.89
CA SER A 5 20.61 -2.64 -5.98
C SER A 5 20.42 -1.22 -6.55
N THR A 6 21.39 -0.33 -6.34
CA THR A 6 21.37 1.01 -6.93
C THR A 6 21.32 0.97 -8.46
N LEU A 7 21.93 -0.05 -9.08
CA LEU A 7 21.89 -0.26 -10.54
C LEU A 7 20.50 -0.70 -11.01
N ASP A 8 19.85 -1.61 -10.28
CA ASP A 8 18.50 -2.06 -10.61
C ASP A 8 17.49 -0.91 -10.46
N ALA A 9 17.59 -0.13 -9.38
CA ALA A 9 16.75 1.06 -9.17
C ALA A 9 16.93 2.08 -10.31
N ALA A 10 18.18 2.35 -10.74
CA ALA A 10 18.44 3.24 -11.86
C ALA A 10 17.87 2.69 -13.19
N ALA A 11 17.96 1.39 -13.44
CA ALA A 11 17.39 0.76 -14.62
C ALA A 11 15.85 0.87 -14.64
N ILE A 12 15.18 0.61 -13.50
CA ILE A 12 13.73 0.77 -13.35
C ILE A 12 13.33 2.23 -13.53
N LYS A 13 14.08 3.18 -12.96
CA LYS A 13 13.85 4.61 -13.14
C LYS A 13 13.88 4.97 -14.63
N THR A 14 14.93 4.59 -15.35
CA THR A 14 15.04 4.82 -16.81
C THR A 14 13.88 4.19 -17.58
N TYR A 15 13.45 2.98 -17.20
CA TYR A 15 12.29 2.33 -17.80
C TYR A 15 11.00 3.14 -17.61
N LEU A 16 10.78 3.69 -16.41
CA LEU A 16 9.63 4.53 -16.09
C LEU A 16 9.71 5.89 -16.80
N GLU A 17 10.87 6.53 -16.87
CA GLU A 17 11.10 7.78 -17.60
C GLU A 17 10.77 7.64 -19.10
N ASN A 18 10.85 6.43 -19.65
CA ASN A 18 10.46 6.09 -21.02
C ASN A 18 9.02 5.56 -21.14
N GLY A 19 8.16 5.84 -20.17
CA GLY A 19 6.74 5.48 -20.21
C GLY A 19 6.44 4.05 -19.76
N GLY A 20 7.35 3.40 -19.06
CA GLY A 20 7.18 2.06 -18.52
C GLY A 20 6.09 1.98 -17.43
N HIS A 21 5.59 0.78 -17.18
CA HIS A 21 4.59 0.53 -16.14
C HIS A 21 5.15 -0.42 -15.08
N LEU A 22 4.94 -0.08 -13.80
CA LEU A 22 5.42 -0.85 -12.67
C LEU A 22 4.27 -1.25 -11.74
N PHE A 23 4.20 -2.53 -11.40
CA PHE A 23 3.41 -3.03 -10.28
C PHE A 23 4.36 -3.53 -9.20
N VAL A 24 4.20 -3.09 -7.98
CA VAL A 24 5.07 -3.45 -6.86
C VAL A 24 4.28 -3.79 -5.61
N THR A 25 4.76 -4.78 -4.87
CA THR A 25 4.34 -5.07 -3.50
C THR A 25 5.53 -5.03 -2.57
N THR A 26 5.33 -4.55 -1.37
CA THR A 26 6.38 -4.45 -0.35
C THR A 26 5.94 -5.13 0.94
N ASP A 27 6.92 -5.64 1.68
CA ASP A 27 6.75 -6.33 2.95
C ASP A 27 7.19 -5.40 4.09
N LEU A 28 6.36 -5.28 5.11
CA LEU A 28 6.66 -4.42 6.26
C LEU A 28 7.89 -4.89 7.07
N THR A 29 8.26 -6.16 6.95
CA THR A 29 9.42 -6.74 7.65
C THR A 29 10.74 -6.58 6.90
N VAL A 30 10.70 -6.02 5.68
CA VAL A 30 11.88 -5.87 4.80
C VAL A 30 12.14 -4.40 4.50
N SER A 31 13.33 -3.92 4.88
CA SER A 31 13.81 -2.59 4.51
C SER A 31 14.20 -2.55 3.04
N THR A 32 13.65 -1.59 2.28
CA THR A 32 13.89 -1.44 0.83
C THR A 32 14.16 0.03 0.47
N PRO A 33 15.25 0.65 1.00
CA PRO A 33 15.50 2.08 0.83
C PRO A 33 15.65 2.53 -0.63
N ASN A 34 16.22 1.72 -1.52
CA ASN A 34 16.36 2.07 -2.93
C ASN A 34 15.00 2.04 -3.66
N LEU A 35 14.15 1.04 -3.37
CA LEU A 35 12.80 0.98 -3.89
C LEU A 35 11.94 2.11 -3.31
N ASP A 36 12.05 2.38 -2.01
CA ASP A 36 11.30 3.44 -1.34
C ASP A 36 11.64 4.82 -1.90
N ALA A 37 12.92 5.07 -2.21
CA ALA A 37 13.36 6.30 -2.88
C ALA A 37 12.76 6.44 -4.28
N LEU A 38 12.68 5.35 -5.05
CA LEU A 38 12.02 5.33 -6.36
C LEU A 38 10.53 5.64 -6.25
N LEU A 39 9.83 5.04 -5.28
CA LEU A 39 8.39 5.26 -5.06
C LEU A 39 8.11 6.69 -4.58
N ALA A 40 9.02 7.29 -3.81
CA ALA A 40 8.92 8.68 -3.36
C ALA A 40 8.96 9.68 -4.54
N GLU A 41 9.69 9.40 -5.62
CA GLU A 41 9.66 10.21 -6.85
C GLU A 41 8.26 10.21 -7.50
N TYR A 42 7.44 9.19 -7.23
CA TYR A 42 6.04 9.08 -7.64
C TYR A 42 5.05 9.51 -6.56
N GLY A 43 5.51 10.27 -5.54
CA GLY A 43 4.66 10.84 -4.50
C GLY A 43 4.11 9.84 -3.49
N MET A 44 4.73 8.67 -3.35
CA MET A 44 4.30 7.61 -2.46
C MET A 44 5.41 7.24 -1.47
N THR A 45 5.10 7.26 -0.17
CA THR A 45 6.04 6.87 0.90
C THR A 45 5.37 5.91 1.88
N ARG A 46 6.15 5.12 2.61
CA ARG A 46 5.62 4.21 3.62
C ARG A 46 5.04 4.99 4.80
N GLN A 47 3.90 4.53 5.29
CA GLN A 47 3.45 4.81 6.65
C GLN A 47 4.03 3.74 7.54
N GLU A 48 4.89 4.09 8.49
CA GLU A 48 5.45 3.13 9.44
C GLU A 48 4.35 2.47 10.28
N GLY A 49 4.60 1.21 10.67
CA GLY A 49 3.72 0.43 11.53
C GLY A 49 2.83 -0.58 10.79
N LEU A 50 2.35 -1.56 11.52
CA LEU A 50 1.39 -2.57 11.06
C LEU A 50 -0.03 -1.99 11.16
N VAL A 51 -0.79 -2.04 10.08
CA VAL A 51 -2.17 -1.56 10.09
C VAL A 51 -3.09 -2.54 10.83
N ILE A 52 -3.78 -2.02 11.83
CA ILE A 52 -4.83 -2.69 12.61
C ILE A 52 -6.16 -2.01 12.31
N GLU A 53 -7.19 -2.78 12.00
CA GLU A 53 -8.52 -2.27 11.69
C GLU A 53 -9.49 -2.48 12.86
N ASN A 54 -10.15 -1.43 13.30
CA ASN A 54 -11.11 -1.50 14.41
C ASN A 54 -12.58 -1.59 13.95
N ASP A 55 -12.88 -1.27 12.67
CA ASP A 55 -14.22 -1.44 12.14
C ASP A 55 -14.39 -2.87 11.60
N SER A 56 -15.33 -3.63 12.17
CA SER A 56 -15.60 -5.02 11.80
C SER A 56 -16.08 -5.23 10.36
N ASN A 57 -16.44 -4.17 9.64
CA ASN A 57 -16.79 -4.23 8.23
C ASN A 57 -15.56 -4.22 7.30
N TYR A 58 -14.38 -3.91 7.85
CA TYR A 58 -13.14 -3.70 7.10
C TYR A 58 -12.06 -4.75 7.40
N TYR A 59 -12.39 -5.82 8.14
CA TYR A 59 -11.52 -6.99 8.28
C TYR A 59 -12.33 -8.30 8.24
N ALA A 60 -11.66 -9.40 7.96
CA ALA A 60 -12.31 -10.70 7.80
C ALA A 60 -12.89 -11.20 9.13
N TYR A 61 -14.19 -11.52 9.14
CA TYR A 61 -14.91 -11.94 10.34
C TYR A 61 -14.28 -13.18 10.99
N ARG A 62 -14.07 -13.12 12.31
CA ARG A 62 -13.39 -14.13 13.15
C ARG A 62 -11.89 -14.29 12.90
N TYR A 63 -11.28 -13.42 12.11
CA TYR A 63 -9.84 -13.37 11.90
C TYR A 63 -9.22 -12.18 12.65
N PRO A 64 -7.88 -12.15 12.81
CA PRO A 64 -7.20 -10.98 13.38
C PRO A 64 -7.53 -9.69 12.64
N GLN A 65 -7.58 -8.57 13.35
CA GLN A 65 -7.83 -7.23 12.83
C GLN A 65 -6.77 -6.75 11.80
N THR A 66 -5.71 -7.53 11.59
CA THR A 66 -4.71 -7.36 10.53
C THR A 66 -5.10 -8.01 9.20
N TYR A 67 -6.23 -8.73 9.16
CA TYR A 67 -6.75 -9.39 7.95
C TYR A 67 -7.75 -8.49 7.26
N LEU A 68 -7.22 -7.45 6.62
CA LEU A 68 -8.00 -6.33 6.13
C LEU A 68 -8.85 -6.68 4.90
N LEU A 69 -10.02 -6.04 4.83
CA LEU A 69 -10.93 -5.95 3.69
C LEU A 69 -11.15 -4.46 3.36
N PRO A 70 -10.15 -3.79 2.80
CA PRO A 70 -10.22 -2.34 2.59
C PRO A 70 -11.30 -1.94 1.59
N SER A 71 -11.78 -0.71 1.70
CA SER A 71 -12.65 -0.10 0.72
C SER A 71 -11.96 0.05 -0.63
N LEU A 72 -12.69 -0.26 -1.70
CA LEU A 72 -12.26 -0.02 -3.08
C LEU A 72 -12.70 1.37 -3.53
N SER A 73 -11.77 2.12 -4.10
CA SER A 73 -12.11 3.34 -4.84
C SER A 73 -12.54 2.99 -6.27
N SER A 74 -13.61 3.63 -6.75
CA SER A 74 -14.09 3.42 -8.12
C SER A 74 -13.14 4.12 -9.12
N ASN A 75 -12.45 3.33 -9.94
CA ASN A 75 -11.56 3.79 -11.01
C ASN A 75 -11.33 2.65 -12.04
N ASP A 76 -10.64 2.95 -13.14
CA ASP A 76 -10.42 1.97 -14.22
C ASP A 76 -9.66 0.71 -13.78
N ILE A 77 -8.77 0.84 -12.78
CA ILE A 77 -7.96 -0.30 -12.28
C ILE A 77 -8.82 -1.26 -11.47
N THR A 78 -9.77 -0.74 -10.71
CA THR A 78 -10.65 -1.51 -9.84
C THR A 78 -12.01 -1.84 -10.47
N ALA A 79 -12.29 -1.36 -11.68
CA ALA A 79 -13.58 -1.50 -12.35
C ALA A 79 -14.05 -2.96 -12.57
N GLY A 80 -13.09 -3.91 -12.60
CA GLY A 80 -13.42 -5.35 -12.70
C GLY A 80 -13.83 -6.00 -11.38
N ILE A 81 -13.71 -5.29 -10.25
CA ILE A 81 -14.10 -5.79 -8.93
C ILE A 81 -15.51 -5.27 -8.65
N THR A 82 -16.48 -6.16 -8.74
CA THR A 82 -17.90 -5.82 -8.63
C THR A 82 -18.43 -6.00 -7.20
N ASP A 83 -19.65 -5.52 -6.96
CA ASP A 83 -20.33 -5.63 -5.66
C ASP A 83 -20.30 -7.06 -5.12
N GLY A 84 -19.96 -7.19 -3.84
CA GLY A 84 -19.82 -8.48 -3.16
C GLY A 84 -18.46 -9.14 -3.30
N MET A 85 -17.56 -8.58 -4.11
CA MET A 85 -16.15 -8.98 -4.13
C MET A 85 -15.34 -8.12 -3.17
N TYR A 86 -14.36 -8.74 -2.53
CA TYR A 86 -13.45 -8.09 -1.60
C TYR A 86 -12.00 -8.29 -2.05
N VAL A 87 -11.17 -7.29 -1.79
CA VAL A 87 -9.71 -7.47 -1.89
C VAL A 87 -9.18 -7.76 -0.49
N PHE A 88 -8.57 -8.93 -0.34
CA PHE A 88 -8.02 -9.37 0.93
C PHE A 88 -6.55 -8.94 1.04
N THR A 89 -6.22 -8.15 2.07
CA THR A 89 -4.87 -7.60 2.29
C THR A 89 -4.38 -7.91 3.71
N PRO A 90 -3.98 -9.16 3.98
CA PRO A 90 -3.54 -9.57 5.31
C PRO A 90 -2.15 -9.03 5.62
N VAL A 91 -1.99 -8.47 6.84
CA VAL A 91 -0.71 -7.96 7.34
C VAL A 91 -0.16 -6.85 6.43
N ALA A 92 -0.94 -5.80 6.25
CA ALA A 92 -0.60 -4.67 5.40
C ALA A 92 0.06 -3.52 6.18
N GLN A 93 0.78 -2.69 5.44
CA GLN A 93 1.31 -1.42 5.89
C GLN A 93 0.65 -0.28 5.10
N GLY A 94 0.56 0.90 5.69
CA GLY A 94 -0.02 2.06 5.02
C GLY A 94 0.92 2.67 3.98
N ILE A 95 0.33 3.46 3.07
CA ILE A 95 1.03 4.31 2.11
C ILE A 95 0.59 5.74 2.35
N MET A 96 1.54 6.64 2.62
CA MET A 96 1.32 8.07 2.58
C MET A 96 1.36 8.52 1.12
N LYS A 97 0.28 9.14 0.69
CA LYS A 97 0.09 9.67 -0.65
C LYS A 97 0.25 11.19 -0.62
N GLY A 98 1.16 11.73 -1.43
CA GLY A 98 1.29 13.16 -1.65
C GLY A 98 0.14 13.75 -2.46
N ASP A 99 0.21 15.04 -2.71
CA ASP A 99 -0.72 15.72 -3.60
C ASP A 99 -0.39 15.44 -5.07
N SER A 100 -1.43 15.41 -5.90
CA SER A 100 -1.24 15.38 -7.35
C SER A 100 -0.69 16.72 -7.85
N THR A 101 0.13 16.66 -8.90
CA THR A 101 0.68 17.83 -9.60
C THR A 101 0.16 17.88 -11.04
N ASP A 102 0.60 18.86 -11.83
CA ASP A 102 0.18 18.98 -13.24
C ASP A 102 0.52 17.73 -14.07
N ASP A 103 1.67 17.10 -13.76
CA ASP A 103 2.15 15.92 -14.50
C ASP A 103 1.93 14.60 -13.73
N LEU A 104 1.69 14.61 -12.42
CA LEU A 104 1.58 13.42 -11.61
C LEU A 104 0.21 13.33 -10.93
N THR A 105 -0.60 12.37 -11.36
CA THR A 105 -1.89 12.05 -10.75
C THR A 105 -1.74 10.87 -9.79
N LEU A 106 -2.15 11.05 -8.54
CA LEU A 106 -2.14 10.04 -7.49
C LEU A 106 -3.56 9.63 -7.12
N THR A 107 -3.86 8.33 -7.23
CA THR A 107 -5.18 7.75 -6.98
C THR A 107 -5.10 6.69 -5.90
N THR A 108 -5.88 6.84 -4.83
CA THR A 108 -6.08 5.77 -3.85
C THR A 108 -6.89 4.64 -4.50
N LEU A 109 -6.42 3.40 -4.39
CA LEU A 109 -7.13 2.22 -4.88
C LEU A 109 -7.83 1.46 -3.74
N LEU A 110 -7.13 1.30 -2.62
CA LEU A 110 -7.61 0.60 -1.42
C LEU A 110 -7.36 1.47 -0.20
N SER A 111 -8.34 1.58 0.69
CA SER A 111 -8.21 2.33 1.95
C SER A 111 -8.91 1.64 3.11
N THR A 112 -8.34 1.81 4.31
CA THR A 112 -8.95 1.38 5.57
C THR A 112 -10.08 2.31 6.00
N SER A 113 -10.76 1.96 7.09
CA SER A 113 -11.64 2.89 7.79
C SER A 113 -10.86 3.98 8.54
N SER A 114 -11.57 5.01 9.00
CA SER A 114 -11.00 6.06 9.84
C SER A 114 -10.67 5.61 11.27
N THR A 115 -11.14 4.43 11.69
CA THR A 115 -10.87 3.86 13.00
C THR A 115 -9.68 2.91 13.03
N ALA A 116 -9.06 2.67 11.86
CA ALA A 116 -7.80 1.95 11.78
C ALA A 116 -6.66 2.76 12.42
N TYR A 117 -5.62 2.07 12.86
CA TYR A 117 -4.39 2.69 13.35
C TYR A 117 -3.16 1.88 12.87
N ALA A 118 -2.00 2.54 12.81
CA ALA A 118 -0.75 1.90 12.43
C ALA A 118 0.10 1.66 13.69
N MET A 119 0.12 0.41 14.16
CA MET A 119 0.86 -0.02 15.34
C MET A 119 2.36 0.06 15.08
N GLN A 120 3.06 0.97 15.78
CA GLN A 120 4.49 1.19 15.58
C GLN A 120 5.34 0.07 16.18
N ASP A 121 4.98 -0.39 17.37
CA ASP A 121 5.72 -1.41 18.11
C ASP A 121 5.20 -2.84 17.87
N TYR A 122 4.66 -3.09 16.66
CA TYR A 122 3.98 -4.35 16.32
C TYR A 122 4.87 -5.61 16.52
N ALA A 123 6.18 -5.50 16.39
CA ALA A 123 7.10 -6.63 16.55
C ALA A 123 7.20 -7.15 17.99
N GLU A 124 6.90 -6.28 18.96
CA GLU A 124 7.00 -6.56 20.40
C GLU A 124 5.62 -6.60 21.06
N ALA A 125 4.57 -6.23 20.32
CA ALA A 125 3.21 -6.18 20.83
C ALA A 125 2.66 -7.57 21.13
N THR A 126 2.04 -7.70 22.32
CA THR A 126 1.34 -8.92 22.76
C THR A 126 -0.18 -8.79 22.63
N THR A 127 -0.68 -7.58 22.36
CA THR A 127 -2.10 -7.26 22.17
C THR A 127 -2.25 -6.33 20.98
N ALA A 128 -3.46 -6.24 20.44
CA ALA A 128 -3.81 -5.29 19.39
C ALA A 128 -4.42 -3.99 19.96
N GLU A 129 -3.90 -3.50 21.07
CA GLU A 129 -4.35 -2.24 21.67
C GLU A 129 -3.56 -1.07 21.08
N GLN A 130 -4.26 0.00 20.68
CA GLN A 130 -3.64 1.20 20.11
C GLN A 130 -2.77 1.90 21.16
N GLY A 131 -1.51 2.10 20.84
CA GLY A 131 -0.57 2.89 21.63
C GLY A 131 -0.75 4.40 21.43
N ALA A 132 -0.21 5.19 22.34
CA ALA A 132 -0.35 6.66 22.29
C ALA A 132 0.34 7.31 21.08
N ASN A 133 1.32 6.64 20.48
CA ASN A 133 2.09 7.12 19.33
C ASN A 133 1.61 6.52 17.99
N ASP A 134 0.63 5.63 18.01
CA ASP A 134 0.13 4.99 16.81
C ASP A 134 -0.76 5.95 16.03
N PRO A 135 -0.40 6.31 14.79
CA PRO A 135 -1.20 7.23 13.99
C PRO A 135 -2.55 6.61 13.64
N ASN A 136 -3.57 7.46 13.55
CA ASN A 136 -4.91 7.07 13.14
C ASN A 136 -5.05 7.06 11.62
N GLY A 137 -5.94 6.18 11.13
CA GLY A 137 -6.37 6.13 9.74
C GLY A 137 -7.29 7.30 9.31
N PRO A 138 -7.80 7.24 8.08
CA PRO A 138 -7.68 6.13 7.14
C PRO A 138 -6.28 6.05 6.51
N PHE A 139 -5.84 4.82 6.19
CA PHE A 139 -4.59 4.58 5.46
C PHE A 139 -4.87 4.09 4.05
N ASN A 140 -4.05 4.54 3.09
CA ASN A 140 -4.05 3.88 1.78
C ASN A 140 -3.25 2.58 1.89
N ILE A 141 -3.83 1.47 1.41
CA ILE A 141 -3.16 0.17 1.31
C ILE A 141 -2.64 -0.06 -0.11
N ALA A 142 -3.29 0.55 -1.09
CA ALA A 142 -2.85 0.58 -2.47
C ALA A 142 -3.05 1.96 -3.09
N VAL A 143 -2.06 2.41 -3.85
CA VAL A 143 -2.06 3.70 -4.56
C VAL A 143 -1.55 3.48 -5.98
N ALA A 144 -2.17 4.16 -6.94
CA ALA A 144 -1.68 4.29 -8.30
C ALA A 144 -1.16 5.71 -8.56
N ALA A 145 -0.02 5.81 -9.21
CA ALA A 145 0.54 7.05 -9.75
C ALA A 145 0.57 6.97 -11.29
N SER A 146 0.16 8.02 -11.95
CA SER A 146 0.23 8.18 -13.41
C SER A 146 0.93 9.48 -13.74
N ASN A 147 2.03 9.41 -14.52
CA ASN A 147 2.76 10.57 -14.98
C ASN A 147 2.38 10.86 -16.45
N SER A 148 1.73 12.01 -16.70
CA SER A 148 1.25 12.40 -18.02
C SER A 148 2.37 12.85 -18.95
N ALA A 149 3.49 13.37 -18.41
CA ALA A 149 4.63 13.82 -19.20
C ALA A 149 5.42 12.66 -19.82
N THR A 150 5.54 11.53 -19.08
CA THR A 150 6.27 10.35 -19.53
C THR A 150 5.37 9.22 -20.03
N GLY A 151 4.11 9.18 -19.59
CA GLY A 151 3.20 8.05 -19.76
C GLY A 151 3.40 6.93 -18.74
N ALA A 152 4.32 7.09 -17.80
CA ALA A 152 4.60 6.09 -16.77
C ALA A 152 3.40 5.86 -15.84
N LYS A 153 3.23 4.60 -15.44
CA LYS A 153 2.23 4.22 -14.41
C LYS A 153 2.88 3.33 -13.37
N VAL A 154 2.65 3.66 -12.11
CA VAL A 154 3.14 2.88 -10.96
C VAL A 154 1.96 2.52 -10.07
N VAL A 155 1.80 1.24 -9.78
CA VAL A 155 0.84 0.74 -8.79
C VAL A 155 1.62 0.11 -7.66
N TRP A 156 1.43 0.63 -6.46
CA TRP A 156 1.99 0.08 -5.25
C TRP A 156 0.91 -0.45 -4.33
N VAL A 157 1.05 -1.73 -3.94
CA VAL A 157 0.23 -2.38 -2.91
C VAL A 157 1.16 -2.78 -1.76
N ASN A 158 0.98 -2.18 -0.60
CA ASN A 158 1.85 -2.43 0.55
C ASN A 158 1.38 -3.64 1.37
N CYS A 159 1.19 -4.76 0.67
CA CYS A 159 0.75 -6.05 1.19
C CYS A 159 1.16 -7.18 0.24
N PRO A 160 2.31 -7.83 0.40
CA PRO A 160 2.74 -8.91 -0.49
C PRO A 160 1.89 -10.17 -0.32
N ASN A 161 1.29 -10.35 0.86
CA ASN A 161 0.45 -11.50 1.17
C ASN A 161 -0.85 -11.55 0.35
N MET A 162 -1.26 -10.44 -0.27
CA MET A 162 -2.37 -10.39 -1.23
C MET A 162 -2.16 -11.35 -2.41
N LEU A 163 -0.90 -11.62 -2.77
CA LEU A 163 -0.55 -12.53 -3.88
C LEU A 163 -0.31 -13.97 -3.44
N ASN A 164 -0.46 -14.27 -2.15
CA ASN A 164 -0.23 -15.60 -1.61
C ASN A 164 -1.49 -16.45 -1.72
N SER A 165 -1.49 -17.43 -2.65
CA SER A 165 -2.63 -18.32 -2.90
C SER A 165 -3.02 -19.22 -1.71
N GLN A 166 -2.18 -19.33 -0.68
CA GLN A 166 -2.50 -20.10 0.53
C GLN A 166 -3.26 -19.25 1.58
N MET A 167 -3.33 -17.94 1.39
CA MET A 167 -4.03 -17.00 2.28
C MET A 167 -5.35 -16.47 1.68
N ASN A 168 -5.67 -16.85 0.43
CA ASN A 168 -6.87 -16.45 -0.30
C ASN A 168 -7.89 -17.60 -0.37
#